data_f8e1ac5ab05ad2e8e4f67ccbca40645e
#
_entry.id   f8e1ac5ab05ad2e8e4f67ccbca40645e
#
_cell.length_a   1.000
_cell.length_b   1.000
_cell.length_c   1.000
_cell.angle_alpha   90.00
_cell.angle_beta   90.00
_cell.angle_gamma   90.00
#
_symmetry.space_group_name_H-M   'P 1'
#
loop_
_entity.id
_entity.type
_entity.pdbx_description
1 polymer ?
#
loop_
_entity_poly.entity_id
_entity_poly.type
_entity_poly.pdbx_seq_one_letter_code
_entity_poly.pdbx_strand_id
1 'polypeptide(L)'
;MENIDLVIAKNEFEAKFRKKYEDIFLARIYDIEFCLEQEHYVAALSLALTLPDICGKAEFPHNETVTSRYIKWFNKFMIPYKKTTSPYGEDMPYLSGETAYNLRNEILHAGNPNIKEKQIRDELCKVDKFELLLGKSFTGDTSMVAYGSNMSVVRREYTVNVYLLCTRLCRIAKEYYLNNKEKFDFFNYNITHIDD
;
A
#
# COMPACT_ATOMS: atom_id res chain seq x y z
N MET A 1 13.26 33.21 -31.43
CA MET A 1 11.85 33.30 -31.03
C MET A 1 11.50 31.97 -30.33
N GLU A 2 11.39 31.99 -29.01
CA GLU A 2 10.89 30.82 -28.28
C GLU A 2 9.45 30.60 -28.73
N ASN A 3 9.11 29.32 -28.92
CA ASN A 3 7.79 28.95 -29.37
C ASN A 3 6.79 29.22 -28.21
N ILE A 4 5.92 30.21 -28.40
CA ILE A 4 4.95 30.67 -27.41
C ILE A 4 4.13 29.49 -26.83
N ASP A 5 3.81 28.52 -27.67
CA ASP A 5 3.04 27.31 -27.23
C ASP A 5 3.86 26.45 -26.26
N LEU A 6 5.19 26.40 -26.43
CA LEU A 6 6.09 25.66 -25.53
C LEU A 6 6.21 26.34 -24.16
N VAL A 7 6.23 27.68 -24.16
CA VAL A 7 6.28 28.50 -22.93
C VAL A 7 4.97 28.38 -22.16
N ILE A 8 3.82 28.42 -22.86
CA ILE A 8 2.51 28.26 -22.24
C ILE A 8 2.39 26.86 -21.63
N ALA A 9 2.74 25.80 -22.38
CA ALA A 9 2.71 24.44 -21.88
C ALA A 9 3.63 24.21 -20.67
N LYS A 10 4.82 24.85 -20.66
CA LYS A 10 5.73 24.81 -19.52
C LYS A 10 5.13 25.49 -18.30
N ASN A 11 4.55 26.69 -18.46
CA ASN A 11 3.95 27.45 -17.36
C ASN A 11 2.72 26.71 -16.76
N GLU A 12 1.88 26.11 -17.61
CA GLU A 12 0.75 25.29 -17.15
C GLU A 12 1.21 24.05 -16.41
N PHE A 13 2.26 23.39 -16.89
CA PHE A 13 2.87 22.24 -16.21
C PHE A 13 3.44 22.64 -14.86
N GLU A 14 4.20 23.74 -14.79
CA GLU A 14 4.77 24.24 -13.52
C GLU A 14 3.68 24.65 -12.53
N ALA A 15 2.63 25.34 -12.96
CA ALA A 15 1.51 25.71 -12.11
C ALA A 15 0.77 24.47 -11.57
N LYS A 16 0.55 23.47 -12.41
CA LYS A 16 -0.05 22.18 -12.02
C LYS A 16 0.85 21.41 -11.05
N PHE A 17 2.16 21.45 -11.28
CA PHE A 17 3.16 20.82 -10.44
C PHE A 17 3.22 21.49 -9.06
N ARG A 18 3.29 22.82 -8.97
CA ARG A 18 3.27 23.59 -7.71
C ARG A 18 2.02 23.27 -6.90
N LYS A 19 0.85 23.34 -7.52
CA LYS A 19 -0.42 23.00 -6.88
C LYS A 19 -0.48 21.57 -6.35
N LYS A 20 0.21 20.62 -7.00
CA LYS A 20 0.31 19.24 -6.57
C LYS A 20 0.99 19.11 -5.20
N TYR A 21 2.00 19.95 -4.91
CA TYR A 21 2.78 19.88 -3.67
C TYR A 21 2.32 20.84 -2.58
N GLU A 22 1.21 21.57 -2.76
CA GLU A 22 0.57 22.35 -1.69
C GLU A 22 0.06 21.44 -0.58
N ASP A 23 -0.34 20.21 -0.91
CA ASP A 23 -0.79 19.19 0.03
C ASP A 23 0.14 17.97 -0.06
N ILE A 24 1.06 17.88 0.88
CA ILE A 24 2.12 16.85 0.88
C ILE A 24 1.57 15.44 0.94
N PHE A 25 0.44 15.23 1.64
CA PHE A 25 -0.16 13.90 1.69
C PHE A 25 -0.74 13.50 0.33
N LEU A 26 -1.44 14.42 -0.32
CA LEU A 26 -1.96 14.19 -1.68
C LEU A 26 -0.83 14.07 -2.71
N ALA A 27 0.26 14.85 -2.57
CA ALA A 27 1.43 14.73 -3.42
C ALA A 27 2.00 13.30 -3.39
N ARG A 28 2.11 12.71 -2.20
CA ARG A 28 2.55 11.31 -2.05
C ARG A 28 1.64 10.32 -2.78
N ILE A 29 0.33 10.52 -2.71
CA ILE A 29 -0.63 9.70 -3.47
C ILE A 29 -0.38 9.83 -4.98
N TYR A 30 -0.21 11.05 -5.48
CA TYR A 30 0.08 11.30 -6.90
C TYR A 30 1.41 10.68 -7.34
N ASP A 31 2.44 10.69 -6.49
CA ASP A 31 3.72 10.07 -6.81
C ASP A 31 3.59 8.54 -6.93
N ILE A 32 2.78 7.91 -6.07
CA ILE A 32 2.48 6.47 -6.18
C ILE A 32 1.73 6.18 -7.49
N GLU A 33 0.67 6.95 -7.78
CA GLU A 33 -0.13 6.81 -8.99
C GLU A 33 0.73 6.99 -10.24
N PHE A 34 1.63 7.99 -10.25
CA PHE A 34 2.58 8.22 -11.34
C PHE A 34 3.54 7.04 -11.51
N CYS A 35 4.11 6.50 -10.43
CA CYS A 35 4.95 5.31 -10.50
C CYS A 35 4.19 4.11 -11.10
N LEU A 36 2.91 3.93 -10.76
CA LEU A 36 2.07 2.87 -11.32
C LEU A 36 1.80 3.09 -12.82
N GLU A 37 1.57 4.33 -13.26
CA GLU A 37 1.39 4.67 -14.67
C GLU A 37 2.64 4.36 -15.50
N GLN A 38 3.82 4.63 -14.93
CA GLN A 38 5.13 4.36 -15.54
C GLN A 38 5.61 2.91 -15.34
N GLU A 39 4.78 2.04 -14.78
CA GLU A 39 5.09 0.63 -14.51
C GLU A 39 6.26 0.42 -13.53
N HIS A 40 6.59 1.41 -12.72
CA HIS A 40 7.58 1.34 -11.65
C HIS A 40 6.98 0.70 -10.38
N TYR A 41 6.54 -0.55 -10.50
CA TYR A 41 5.74 -1.24 -9.48
C TYR A 41 6.42 -1.35 -8.12
N VAL A 42 7.72 -1.59 -8.07
CA VAL A 42 8.45 -1.71 -6.80
C VAL A 42 8.56 -0.36 -6.08
N ALA A 43 8.79 0.73 -6.82
CA ALA A 43 8.80 2.08 -6.27
C ALA A 43 7.41 2.47 -5.76
N ALA A 44 6.36 2.22 -6.56
CA ALA A 44 4.98 2.44 -6.16
C ALA A 44 4.64 1.68 -4.88
N LEU A 45 5.00 0.40 -4.81
CA LEU A 45 4.75 -0.44 -3.63
C LEU A 45 5.48 0.09 -2.39
N SER A 46 6.76 0.47 -2.55
CA SER A 46 7.57 1.02 -1.45
C SER A 46 6.93 2.28 -0.85
N LEU A 47 6.44 3.19 -1.69
CA LEU A 47 5.74 4.39 -1.26
C LEU A 47 4.36 4.07 -0.68
N ALA A 48 3.57 3.21 -1.33
CA ALA A 48 2.22 2.88 -0.92
C ALA A 48 2.18 2.20 0.46
N LEU A 49 3.14 1.32 0.76
CA LEU A 49 3.26 0.67 2.05
C LEU A 49 3.62 1.62 3.21
N THR A 50 3.95 2.89 2.94
CA THR A 50 4.09 3.92 3.98
C THR A 50 2.77 4.58 4.37
N LEU A 51 1.73 4.48 3.54
CA LEU A 51 0.44 5.12 3.82
C LEU A 51 -0.23 4.64 5.11
N PRO A 52 -0.23 3.32 5.44
CA PRO A 52 -0.75 2.85 6.72
C PRO A 52 0.01 3.37 7.94
N ASP A 53 1.32 3.67 7.84
CA ASP A 53 2.09 4.30 8.92
C ASP A 53 1.54 5.70 9.23
N ILE A 54 1.33 6.49 8.19
CA ILE A 54 0.88 7.88 8.29
C ILE A 54 -0.57 7.93 8.78
N CYS A 55 -1.45 7.19 8.11
CA CYS A 55 -2.87 7.13 8.48
C CYS A 55 -3.08 6.47 9.85
N GLY A 56 -2.26 5.47 10.20
CA GLY A 56 -2.29 4.82 11.51
C GLY A 56 -1.88 5.78 12.64
N LYS A 57 -0.93 6.69 12.39
CA LYS A 57 -0.57 7.74 13.35
C LYS A 57 -1.71 8.74 13.54
N ALA A 58 -2.42 9.08 12.48
CA ALA A 58 -3.59 9.95 12.55
C ALA A 58 -4.76 9.32 13.31
N GLU A 59 -5.02 8.01 13.09
CA GLU A 59 -6.16 7.31 13.71
C GLU A 59 -5.89 6.89 15.16
N PHE A 60 -4.64 6.53 15.49
CA PHE A 60 -4.23 6.02 16.80
C PHE A 60 -3.07 6.85 17.37
N PRO A 61 -3.29 8.14 17.75
CA PRO A 61 -2.19 9.07 18.10
C PRO A 61 -1.48 8.73 19.40
N HIS A 62 -2.13 8.01 20.34
CA HIS A 62 -1.63 7.81 21.70
C HIS A 62 -1.39 6.33 22.03
N ASN A 63 -0.32 6.10 22.81
CA ASN A 63 -0.02 4.81 23.48
C ASN A 63 0.15 3.57 22.59
N GLU A 64 0.45 3.75 21.30
CA GLU A 64 0.60 2.68 20.35
C GLU A 64 2.01 2.69 19.72
N THR A 65 2.58 1.52 19.54
CA THR A 65 3.80 1.38 18.74
C THR A 65 3.49 1.62 17.25
N VAL A 66 4.51 1.97 16.47
CA VAL A 66 4.39 2.12 15.02
C VAL A 66 3.80 0.86 14.39
N THR A 67 4.30 -0.31 14.79
CA THR A 67 3.83 -1.63 14.34
C THR A 67 2.34 -1.80 14.62
N SER A 68 1.93 -1.55 15.87
CA SER A 68 0.53 -1.72 16.30
C SER A 68 -0.42 -0.81 15.51
N ARG A 69 -0.06 0.49 15.33
CA ARG A 69 -0.86 1.45 14.58
C ARG A 69 -1.01 1.07 13.11
N TYR A 70 0.09 0.62 12.49
CA TYR A 70 0.09 0.15 11.11
C TYR A 70 -0.87 -1.02 10.92
N ILE A 71 -0.69 -2.08 11.72
CA ILE A 71 -1.48 -3.30 11.64
C ILE A 71 -2.96 -3.00 11.90
N LYS A 72 -3.27 -2.22 12.94
CA LYS A 72 -4.65 -1.86 13.27
C LYS A 72 -5.33 -1.06 12.16
N TRP A 73 -4.62 -0.06 11.59
CA TRP A 73 -5.18 0.73 10.51
C TRP A 73 -5.41 -0.13 9.27
N PHE A 74 -4.42 -0.93 8.88
CA PHE A 74 -4.53 -1.81 7.73
C PHE A 74 -5.70 -2.79 7.88
N ASN A 75 -5.80 -3.47 9.02
CA ASN A 75 -6.87 -4.42 9.28
C ASN A 75 -8.26 -3.76 9.32
N LYS A 76 -8.34 -2.52 9.83
CA LYS A 76 -9.59 -1.77 9.93
C LYS A 76 -10.11 -1.30 8.57
N PHE A 77 -9.22 -0.83 7.70
CA PHE A 77 -9.61 -0.13 6.47
C PHE A 77 -9.34 -0.93 5.19
N MET A 78 -8.34 -1.83 5.19
CA MET A 78 -7.96 -2.61 4.01
C MET A 78 -8.62 -3.99 3.96
N ILE A 79 -9.07 -4.52 5.09
CA ILE A 79 -9.72 -5.84 5.19
C ILE A 79 -11.20 -5.69 5.61
N PRO A 80 -12.01 -4.84 4.99
CA PRO A 80 -13.43 -4.73 5.35
C PRO A 80 -14.26 -5.87 4.77
N TYR A 81 -13.69 -6.71 3.91
CA TYR A 81 -14.42 -7.75 3.17
C TYR A 81 -14.12 -9.13 3.74
N LYS A 82 -15.20 -9.87 3.91
CA LYS A 82 -15.30 -11.20 4.50
C LYS A 82 -14.10 -12.08 4.21
N LYS A 83 -13.57 -12.67 5.27
CA LYS A 83 -12.79 -13.88 5.14
C LYS A 83 -13.58 -14.86 4.27
N THR A 84 -12.99 -15.29 3.18
CA THR A 84 -13.57 -16.33 2.35
C THR A 84 -13.12 -17.68 2.90
N THR A 85 -13.99 -18.67 2.82
CA THR A 85 -13.66 -20.04 3.18
C THR A 85 -13.55 -20.90 1.93
N SER A 86 -12.69 -21.90 1.97
CA SER A 86 -12.59 -22.93 0.95
C SER A 86 -13.89 -23.77 0.92
N PRO A 87 -14.13 -24.54 -0.16
CA PRO A 87 -15.25 -25.50 -0.19
C PRO A 87 -15.23 -26.51 0.96
N TYR A 88 -14.10 -26.68 1.62
CA TYR A 88 -13.90 -27.62 2.73
C TYR A 88 -13.91 -26.95 4.11
N GLY A 89 -14.29 -25.66 4.17
CA GLY A 89 -14.45 -24.91 5.43
C GLY A 89 -13.19 -24.26 6.00
N GLU A 90 -12.04 -24.40 5.32
CA GLU A 90 -10.80 -23.75 5.73
C GLU A 90 -10.80 -22.25 5.38
N ASP A 91 -10.27 -21.42 6.27
CA ASP A 91 -10.05 -20.00 5.98
C ASP A 91 -9.04 -19.84 4.83
N MET A 92 -9.45 -19.09 3.81
CA MET A 92 -8.56 -18.76 2.69
C MET A 92 -7.52 -17.71 3.11
N PRO A 93 -6.24 -17.85 2.69
CA PRO A 93 -5.22 -16.86 2.98
C PRO A 93 -5.55 -15.50 2.35
N TYR A 94 -5.16 -14.42 3.03
CA TYR A 94 -5.34 -13.04 2.58
C TYR A 94 -4.17 -12.16 3.06
N LEU A 95 -4.06 -10.94 2.54
CA LEU A 95 -3.07 -9.97 3.01
C LEU A 95 -3.54 -9.31 4.30
N SER A 96 -3.03 -9.76 5.44
CA SER A 96 -3.27 -9.15 6.75
C SER A 96 -2.39 -7.92 6.97
N GLY A 97 -2.73 -7.10 7.97
CA GLY A 97 -1.91 -5.96 8.37
C GLY A 97 -0.52 -6.38 8.86
N GLU A 98 -0.40 -7.56 9.49
CA GLU A 98 0.88 -8.10 9.94
C GLU A 98 1.77 -8.51 8.78
N THR A 99 1.22 -9.22 7.80
CA THR A 99 1.93 -9.59 6.57
C THR A 99 2.30 -8.35 5.76
N ALA A 100 1.42 -7.37 5.66
CA ALA A 100 1.69 -6.09 4.99
C ALA A 100 2.81 -5.29 5.70
N TYR A 101 2.83 -5.29 7.03
CA TYR A 101 3.89 -4.64 7.81
C TYR A 101 5.25 -5.33 7.62
N ASN A 102 5.27 -6.67 7.58
CA ASN A 102 6.49 -7.42 7.31
C ASN A 102 6.99 -7.16 5.88
N LEU A 103 6.10 -7.12 4.89
CA LEU A 103 6.44 -6.74 3.51
C LEU A 103 7.05 -5.34 3.43
N ARG A 104 6.44 -4.37 4.12
CA ARG A 104 6.95 -3.01 4.23
C ARG A 104 8.38 -3.00 4.79
N ASN A 105 8.64 -3.74 5.85
CA ASN A 105 9.95 -3.79 6.48
C ASN A 105 11.01 -4.43 5.56
N GLU A 106 10.68 -5.52 4.90
CA GLU A 106 11.61 -6.18 3.97
C GLU A 106 11.95 -5.27 2.78
N ILE A 107 10.96 -4.61 2.19
CA ILE A 107 11.19 -3.69 1.06
C ILE A 107 12.02 -2.48 1.48
N LEU A 108 11.63 -1.81 2.57
CA LEU A 108 12.25 -0.53 2.94
C LEU A 108 13.61 -0.68 3.64
N HIS A 109 13.86 -1.79 4.34
CA HIS A 109 15.11 -1.99 5.07
C HIS A 109 16.06 -2.96 4.40
N ALA A 110 15.56 -3.98 3.72
CA ALA A 110 16.39 -5.00 3.07
C ALA A 110 16.41 -4.87 1.54
N GLY A 111 15.57 -4.01 0.95
CA GLY A 111 15.40 -3.91 -0.49
C GLY A 111 14.86 -5.20 -1.13
N ASN A 112 14.30 -6.09 -0.33
CA ASN A 112 13.88 -7.42 -0.77
C ASN A 112 12.36 -7.56 -0.65
N PRO A 113 11.63 -7.74 -1.76
CA PRO A 113 10.18 -7.93 -1.73
C PRO A 113 9.76 -9.34 -1.24
N ASN A 114 10.71 -10.25 -0.99
CA ASN A 114 10.40 -11.60 -0.55
C ASN A 114 10.28 -11.67 0.98
N ILE A 115 9.07 -11.84 1.47
CA ILE A 115 8.83 -12.18 2.87
C ILE A 115 9.24 -13.64 3.07
N LYS A 116 10.18 -13.88 3.97
CA LYS A 116 10.58 -15.26 4.34
C LYS A 116 9.43 -15.94 5.08
N GLU A 117 9.22 -17.22 4.85
CA GLU A 117 8.18 -18.04 5.52
C GLU A 117 8.15 -17.85 7.05
N LYS A 118 9.31 -17.65 7.67
CA LYS A 118 9.43 -17.39 9.11
C LYS A 118 8.88 -16.03 9.56
N GLN A 119 8.66 -15.10 8.65
CA GLN A 119 8.17 -13.73 8.91
C GLN A 119 6.67 -13.59 8.62
N ILE A 120 6.07 -14.58 7.98
CA ILE A 120 4.61 -14.67 7.78
C ILE A 120 3.99 -15.31 9.05
N ARG A 121 4.24 -14.71 10.21
CA ARG A 121 3.66 -15.14 11.48
C ARG A 121 2.42 -14.30 11.74
N ASP A 122 1.33 -14.68 11.10
CA ASP A 122 0.04 -14.12 11.40
C ASP A 122 -0.84 -15.19 12.05
N GLU A 123 -1.23 -14.99 13.31
CA GLU A 123 -2.15 -15.87 13.99
C GLU A 123 -3.57 -15.82 13.39
N LEU A 124 -3.89 -14.70 12.73
CA LEU A 124 -5.20 -14.47 12.12
C LEU A 124 -5.28 -14.99 10.68
N CYS A 125 -4.15 -15.06 9.98
CA CYS A 125 -4.09 -15.49 8.59
C CYS A 125 -2.83 -16.30 8.33
N LYS A 126 -2.98 -17.61 8.25
CA LYS A 126 -1.86 -18.51 7.94
C LYS A 126 -1.58 -18.46 6.44
N VAL A 127 -0.34 -18.07 6.08
CA VAL A 127 0.17 -18.09 4.72
C VAL A 127 1.50 -18.83 4.74
N ASP A 128 1.64 -19.87 3.93
CA ASP A 128 2.88 -20.63 3.82
C ASP A 128 3.76 -20.12 2.68
N LYS A 129 3.15 -19.56 1.62
CA LYS A 129 3.84 -18.93 0.50
C LYS A 129 3.18 -17.60 0.13
N PHE A 130 4.00 -16.58 0.01
CA PHE A 130 3.58 -15.26 -0.41
C PHE A 130 4.33 -14.84 -1.67
N GLU A 131 3.61 -14.35 -2.68
CA GLU A 131 4.17 -13.88 -3.94
C GLU A 131 3.63 -12.50 -4.33
N LEU A 132 4.48 -11.71 -4.99
CA LEU A 132 4.09 -10.44 -5.60
C LEU A 132 3.98 -10.61 -7.12
N LEU A 133 2.84 -10.23 -7.65
CA LEU A 133 2.59 -10.18 -9.08
C LEU A 133 2.69 -8.75 -9.58
N LEU A 134 3.61 -8.50 -10.51
CA LEU A 134 3.81 -7.19 -11.13
C LEU A 134 3.05 -7.13 -12.46
N GLY A 135 2.26 -6.09 -12.64
CA GLY A 135 1.56 -5.83 -13.90
C GLY A 135 0.08 -5.49 -13.73
N LYS A 136 -0.50 -4.94 -14.80
CA LYS A 136 -1.91 -4.50 -14.85
C LYS A 136 -2.86 -5.60 -15.36
N SER A 137 -2.32 -6.70 -15.90
CA SER A 137 -3.08 -7.69 -16.67
C SER A 137 -3.96 -8.62 -15.82
N PHE A 138 -3.80 -8.61 -14.49
CA PHE A 138 -4.55 -9.47 -13.59
C PHE A 138 -5.59 -8.65 -12.82
N THR A 139 -6.79 -9.18 -12.72
CA THR A 139 -7.96 -8.50 -12.14
C THR A 139 -8.13 -8.72 -10.65
N GLY A 140 -7.23 -9.47 -9.98
CA GLY A 140 -7.36 -9.75 -8.55
C GLY A 140 -6.11 -10.35 -7.92
N ASP A 141 -6.17 -10.47 -6.60
CA ASP A 141 -5.25 -11.28 -5.82
C ASP A 141 -5.67 -12.76 -5.94
N THR A 142 -4.72 -13.67 -5.79
CA THR A 142 -5.00 -15.11 -5.81
C THR A 142 -4.74 -15.72 -4.44
N SER A 143 -5.70 -16.51 -3.99
CA SER A 143 -5.63 -17.24 -2.72
C SER A 143 -5.85 -18.73 -2.98
N MET A 144 -4.98 -19.59 -2.45
CA MET A 144 -5.03 -21.02 -2.67
C MET A 144 -4.75 -21.79 -1.37
N VAL A 145 -5.50 -22.85 -1.17
CA VAL A 145 -5.25 -23.86 -0.13
C VAL A 145 -5.09 -25.20 -0.79
N ALA A 146 -3.93 -25.83 -0.61
CA ALA A 146 -3.65 -27.17 -1.10
C ALA A 146 -3.90 -28.21 0.00
N TYR A 147 -4.51 -29.34 -0.39
CA TYR A 147 -4.86 -30.43 0.50
C TYR A 147 -4.07 -31.70 0.16
N GLY A 148 -3.67 -32.43 1.19
CA GLY A 148 -3.10 -33.75 1.06
C GLY A 148 -4.16 -34.83 0.80
N SER A 149 -3.72 -36.07 0.61
CA SER A 149 -4.59 -37.23 0.34
C SER A 149 -5.59 -37.52 1.47
N ASN A 150 -5.29 -37.13 2.69
CA ASN A 150 -6.13 -37.26 3.87
C ASN A 150 -6.99 -36.02 4.15
N MET A 151 -7.13 -35.11 3.17
CA MET A 151 -7.84 -33.81 3.32
C MET A 151 -7.23 -32.85 4.35
N SER A 152 -6.03 -33.13 4.85
CA SER A 152 -5.30 -32.14 5.65
C SER A 152 -4.74 -31.02 4.78
N VAL A 153 -4.73 -29.80 5.31
CA VAL A 153 -4.10 -28.66 4.62
C VAL A 153 -2.60 -28.84 4.64
N VAL A 154 -1.99 -28.87 3.45
CA VAL A 154 -0.53 -29.00 3.28
C VAL A 154 0.12 -27.68 2.93
N ARG A 155 -0.61 -26.72 2.32
CA ARG A 155 -0.04 -25.43 1.92
C ARG A 155 -1.12 -24.38 1.69
N ARG A 156 -0.81 -23.16 2.11
CA ARG A 156 -1.60 -21.95 1.85
C ARG A 156 -0.74 -20.96 1.08
N GLU A 157 -1.21 -20.55 -0.08
CA GLU A 157 -0.50 -19.60 -0.94
C GLU A 157 -1.36 -18.36 -1.14
N TYR A 158 -0.70 -17.19 -1.11
CA TYR A 158 -1.34 -15.93 -1.41
C TYR A 158 -0.46 -15.11 -2.36
N THR A 159 -1.02 -14.75 -3.51
CA THR A 159 -0.36 -13.91 -4.50
C THR A 159 -1.06 -12.56 -4.55
N VAL A 160 -0.31 -11.50 -4.29
CA VAL A 160 -0.79 -10.11 -4.30
C VAL A 160 -0.50 -9.46 -5.64
N ASN A 161 -1.51 -8.89 -6.26
CA ASN A 161 -1.31 -8.00 -7.39
C ASN A 161 -0.87 -6.61 -6.88
N VAL A 162 0.38 -6.23 -7.16
CA VAL A 162 0.98 -4.98 -6.68
C VAL A 162 0.25 -3.75 -7.19
N TYR A 163 -0.16 -3.72 -8.46
CA TYR A 163 -0.92 -2.61 -9.03
C TYR A 163 -2.24 -2.39 -8.28
N LEU A 164 -2.98 -3.46 -8.03
CA LEU A 164 -4.26 -3.38 -7.32
C LEU A 164 -4.09 -3.02 -5.84
N LEU A 165 -3.07 -3.57 -5.18
CA LEU A 165 -2.77 -3.24 -3.78
C LEU A 165 -2.46 -1.74 -3.64
N CYS A 166 -1.55 -1.21 -4.47
CA CYS A 166 -1.19 0.21 -4.43
C CYS A 166 -2.38 1.11 -4.75
N THR A 167 -3.15 0.80 -5.81
CA THR A 167 -4.35 1.56 -6.17
C THR A 167 -5.38 1.58 -5.02
N ARG A 168 -5.58 0.44 -4.37
CA ARG A 168 -6.51 0.31 -3.24
C ARG A 168 -6.03 1.10 -2.03
N LEU A 169 -4.72 1.02 -1.70
CA LEU A 169 -4.11 1.80 -0.63
C LEU A 169 -4.24 3.30 -0.89
N CYS A 170 -3.92 3.76 -2.10
CA CYS A 170 -4.06 5.17 -2.48
C CYS A 170 -5.50 5.65 -2.30
N ARG A 171 -6.47 4.92 -2.84
CA ARG A 171 -7.90 5.29 -2.74
C ARG A 171 -8.36 5.39 -1.30
N ILE A 172 -8.08 4.38 -0.48
CA ILE A 172 -8.54 4.32 0.91
C ILE A 172 -7.83 5.37 1.77
N ALA A 173 -6.51 5.54 1.61
CA ALA A 173 -5.76 6.54 2.35
C ALA A 173 -6.17 7.96 1.98
N LYS A 174 -6.43 8.23 0.69
CA LYS A 174 -6.95 9.53 0.21
C LYS A 174 -8.32 9.84 0.78
N GLU A 175 -9.24 8.88 0.74
CA GLU A 175 -10.58 9.03 1.32
C GLU A 175 -10.51 9.27 2.83
N TYR A 176 -9.68 8.48 3.54
CA TYR A 176 -9.46 8.66 4.98
C TYR A 176 -8.91 10.05 5.30
N TYR A 177 -7.89 10.51 4.56
CA TYR A 177 -7.29 11.83 4.73
C TYR A 177 -8.29 12.96 4.52
N LEU A 178 -9.04 12.93 3.41
CA LEU A 178 -10.00 13.97 3.08
C LEU A 178 -11.11 14.14 4.13
N ASN A 179 -11.48 13.04 4.80
CA ASN A 179 -12.50 13.03 5.84
C ASN A 179 -11.96 13.32 7.25
N ASN A 180 -10.63 13.42 7.44
CA ASN A 180 -10.00 13.56 8.75
C ASN A 180 -8.76 14.48 8.70
N LYS A 181 -8.80 15.55 7.90
CA LYS A 181 -7.64 16.45 7.70
C LYS A 181 -7.07 17.00 9.00
N GLU A 182 -7.93 17.29 9.97
CA GLU A 182 -7.56 17.81 11.29
C GLU A 182 -6.69 16.85 12.10
N LYS A 183 -6.69 15.55 11.79
CA LYS A 183 -5.84 14.56 12.45
C LYS A 183 -4.42 14.51 11.87
N PHE A 184 -4.14 15.27 10.81
CA PHE A 184 -2.87 15.23 10.08
C PHE A 184 -1.95 16.42 10.35
N ASP A 185 -2.22 17.23 11.38
CA ASP A 185 -1.37 18.37 11.75
C ASP A 185 0.11 18.02 11.98
N PHE A 186 0.38 16.77 12.39
CA PHE A 186 1.75 16.27 12.55
C PHE A 186 2.47 16.02 11.22
N PHE A 187 1.77 16.09 10.09
CA PHE A 187 2.30 15.81 8.75
C PHE A 187 2.65 17.09 7.98
N ASN A 188 2.73 18.22 8.68
CA ASN A 188 3.13 19.49 8.09
C ASN A 188 4.62 19.56 7.92
N TYR A 189 5.08 19.59 6.66
CA TYR A 189 6.46 19.83 6.30
C TYR A 189 6.58 21.22 5.65
N ASN A 190 7.61 21.96 6.03
CA ASN A 190 7.99 23.16 5.31
C ASN A 190 8.82 22.73 4.11
N ILE A 191 8.19 22.61 2.95
CA ILE A 191 8.88 22.39 1.68
C ILE A 191 9.05 23.75 1.03
N THR A 192 10.30 24.17 0.83
CA THR A 192 10.63 25.37 0.06
C THR A 192 10.95 24.94 -1.36
N HIS A 193 10.20 25.45 -2.33
CA HIS A 193 10.58 25.34 -3.74
C HIS A 193 11.61 26.44 -4.02
N ILE A 194 12.77 26.04 -4.50
CA ILE A 194 13.77 26.98 -5.01
C ILE A 194 13.44 27.15 -6.49
N ASP A 195 12.96 28.35 -6.82
CA ASP A 195 12.83 28.76 -8.23
C ASP A 195 14.24 29.13 -8.72
N ASP A 196 14.75 28.44 -9.73
CA ASP A 196 15.97 28.81 -10.45
C ASP A 196 15.73 29.99 -11.42
#